data_c319353dc172298470c2eef288a2a604
#
_entry.id   c319353dc172298470c2eef288a2a604
#
_cell.length_a   1.000
_cell.length_b   1.000
_cell.length_c   1.000
_cell.angle_alpha   90.00
_cell.angle_beta   90.00
_cell.angle_gamma   90.00
#
_symmetry.space_group_name_H-M   'P 1'
#
loop_
_entity.id
_entity.type
_entity.pdbx_description
1 polymer ?
#
loop_
_entity_poly.entity_id
_entity_poly.type
_entity_poly.pdbx_seq_one_letter_code
_entity_poly.pdbx_strand_id
1 'polypeptide(L)'
;MKKRGFFLGIVFLVGGFLAVSFFFISASADAAPKYTLKVGHNQMEKTVRQQASLKFKSLVEERSKGEIQVQVYPAQQLGNDLERLQAMQMGTLEASISALPRMASALPSVQVFDLPFLFPSYDVLFKVADGKVGQEVCAQMEQKLKITGVAFWHTGFKQFTANVPIRKPEDFKGLKVRTMENPFLIAQFRALDANPVPIDFHELYTSLQQKVVEAQENDINTIHDMKFYEVQKYLTISNHAWIGHVFAFSNAFLNKLPKNLQTMVVGAAREAAKDDRYGVIEAEKTMLKTMEGKGLTIIRLNTQELESFRKKTRPVHDQFADKIGKDLVALAYQEVAAAEKATK
;
A
#
# COMPACT_ATOMS: atom_id res chain seq x y z
N MET A 1 -40.94 -11.15 90.34
CA MET A 1 -42.33 -11.64 90.52
C MET A 1 -42.97 -11.99 89.18
N LYS A 2 -43.60 -13.24 89.11
CA LYS A 2 -44.53 -13.75 88.09
C LYS A 2 -44.02 -13.98 86.71
N LYS A 3 -43.80 -15.25 86.36
CA LYS A 3 -44.62 -16.38 85.97
C LYS A 3 -44.95 -16.43 84.46
N ARG A 4 -44.34 -17.46 83.80
CA ARG A 4 -44.95 -18.61 83.15
C ARG A 4 -45.67 -18.32 81.82
N GLY A 5 -45.30 -19.12 80.83
CA GLY A 5 -46.07 -19.49 79.66
C GLY A 5 -45.30 -20.32 78.64
N PHE A 6 -45.32 -21.64 78.83
CA PHE A 6 -44.78 -22.65 77.91
C PHE A 6 -45.82 -22.90 76.82
N PHE A 7 -45.47 -22.80 75.53
CA PHE A 7 -46.27 -23.39 74.50
C PHE A 7 -45.36 -24.05 73.46
N LEU A 8 -45.50 -25.32 73.35
CA LEU A 8 -44.87 -26.24 72.41
C LEU A 8 -45.59 -26.10 71.05
N GLY A 9 -44.91 -25.74 70.03
CA GLY A 9 -45.39 -25.72 68.65
C GLY A 9 -44.46 -26.53 67.76
N ILE A 10 -44.93 -27.71 67.36
CA ILE A 10 -44.27 -28.57 66.38
C ILE A 10 -44.40 -27.92 65.01
N VAL A 11 -43.26 -27.58 64.36
CA VAL A 11 -43.25 -27.19 62.97
C VAL A 11 -42.52 -28.24 62.17
N PHE A 12 -43.18 -28.84 61.22
CA PHE A 12 -42.65 -29.77 60.23
C PHE A 12 -41.60 -29.09 59.35
N LEU A 13 -40.42 -29.65 59.34
CA LEU A 13 -39.37 -29.30 58.39
C LEU A 13 -39.62 -30.00 57.04
N VAL A 14 -40.14 -29.29 56.07
CA VAL A 14 -40.12 -29.70 54.65
C VAL A 14 -38.80 -29.31 54.07
N GLY A 15 -37.92 -30.29 53.91
CA GLY A 15 -36.60 -30.08 53.25
C GLY A 15 -36.77 -29.89 51.76
N GLY A 16 -36.69 -28.65 51.29
CA GLY A 16 -36.55 -28.34 49.89
C GLY A 16 -35.07 -28.34 49.52
N PHE A 17 -34.58 -29.38 48.81
CA PHE A 17 -33.26 -29.41 48.18
C PHE A 17 -33.27 -28.46 46.95
N LEU A 18 -32.82 -27.24 47.10
CA LEU A 18 -32.52 -26.34 45.99
C LEU A 18 -31.17 -26.79 45.37
N ALA A 19 -31.26 -27.56 44.28
CA ALA A 19 -30.10 -27.85 43.44
C ALA A 19 -29.67 -26.56 42.71
N VAL A 20 -28.68 -25.87 43.26
CA VAL A 20 -28.01 -24.76 42.61
C VAL A 20 -27.12 -25.35 41.53
N SER A 21 -27.62 -25.38 40.28
CA SER A 21 -26.83 -25.73 39.10
C SER A 21 -25.80 -24.58 38.88
N PHE A 22 -24.56 -24.76 39.29
CA PHE A 22 -23.47 -23.93 38.91
C PHE A 22 -23.18 -24.18 37.42
N PHE A 23 -23.70 -23.31 36.55
CA PHE A 23 -23.21 -23.18 35.19
C PHE A 23 -21.78 -22.62 35.29
N PHE A 24 -20.79 -23.49 35.21
CA PHE A 24 -19.42 -23.07 34.91
C PHE A 24 -19.41 -22.51 33.48
N ILE A 25 -19.53 -21.20 33.33
CA ILE A 25 -19.13 -20.50 32.14
C ILE A 25 -17.61 -20.65 32.11
N SER A 26 -17.13 -21.65 31.37
CA SER A 26 -15.70 -21.70 30.99
C SER A 26 -15.42 -20.46 30.13
N ALA A 27 -15.04 -19.37 30.75
CA ALA A 27 -14.35 -18.31 30.05
C ALA A 27 -13.08 -18.96 29.50
N SER A 28 -13.04 -19.21 28.20
CA SER A 28 -11.80 -19.52 27.51
C SER A 28 -10.87 -18.38 27.82
N ALA A 29 -9.90 -18.59 28.71
CA ALA A 29 -8.81 -17.65 28.90
C ALA A 29 -8.13 -17.60 27.52
N ASP A 30 -8.31 -16.49 26.77
CA ASP A 30 -7.55 -16.24 25.57
C ASP A 30 -6.08 -16.33 25.94
N ALA A 31 -5.42 -17.39 25.49
CA ALA A 31 -4.00 -17.56 25.71
C ALA A 31 -3.28 -16.36 25.08
N ALA A 32 -2.33 -15.75 25.81
CA ALA A 32 -1.55 -14.65 25.28
C ALA A 32 -0.96 -15.02 23.91
N PRO A 33 -0.95 -14.10 22.93
CA PRO A 33 -0.48 -14.40 21.60
C PRO A 33 1.00 -14.83 21.65
N LYS A 34 1.32 -15.89 20.91
CA LYS A 34 2.71 -16.40 20.82
C LYS A 34 3.59 -15.50 19.95
N TYR A 35 2.97 -14.84 18.98
CA TYR A 35 3.68 -13.98 18.02
C TYR A 35 2.97 -12.64 17.90
N THR A 36 3.74 -11.56 17.85
CA THR A 36 3.26 -10.22 17.48
C THR A 36 3.75 -9.90 16.09
N LEU A 37 2.83 -9.48 15.20
CA LEU A 37 3.11 -9.10 13.84
C LEU A 37 2.77 -7.62 13.67
N LYS A 38 3.77 -6.76 13.65
CA LYS A 38 3.63 -5.33 13.35
C LYS A 38 3.69 -5.12 11.85
N VAL A 39 2.74 -4.36 11.31
CA VAL A 39 2.66 -3.98 9.90
C VAL A 39 2.67 -2.47 9.78
N GLY A 40 3.68 -1.89 9.14
CA GLY A 40 3.76 -0.45 8.89
C GLY A 40 3.36 -0.07 7.46
N HIS A 41 2.69 1.07 7.28
CA HIS A 41 2.48 1.68 5.96
C HIS A 41 2.44 3.22 6.03
N ASN A 42 2.47 3.87 4.87
CA ASN A 42 2.56 5.33 4.77
C ASN A 42 1.22 6.04 4.61
N GLN A 43 0.12 5.33 4.33
CA GLN A 43 -1.20 5.94 4.11
C GLN A 43 -1.91 6.25 5.43
N MET A 44 -2.82 7.23 5.41
CA MET A 44 -3.57 7.69 6.57
C MET A 44 -4.63 6.67 7.04
N GLU A 45 -5.15 6.83 8.26
CA GLU A 45 -6.10 5.89 8.89
C GLU A 45 -7.43 5.69 8.13
N LYS A 46 -7.89 6.70 7.37
CA LYS A 46 -9.20 6.64 6.68
C LYS A 46 -9.08 6.25 5.21
N THR A 47 -8.03 5.55 4.83
CA THR A 47 -7.76 5.16 3.44
C THR A 47 -8.15 3.72 3.15
N VAL A 48 -8.30 3.40 1.87
CA VAL A 48 -8.51 2.01 1.39
C VAL A 48 -7.39 1.10 1.90
N ARG A 49 -6.13 1.57 1.84
CA ARG A 49 -4.96 0.85 2.35
C ARG A 49 -5.11 0.43 3.81
N GLN A 50 -5.55 1.34 4.67
CA GLN A 50 -5.75 1.03 6.09
C GLN A 50 -6.86 0.00 6.29
N GLN A 51 -7.98 0.11 5.55
CA GLN A 51 -9.08 -0.84 5.64
C GLN A 51 -8.64 -2.24 5.20
N ALA A 52 -7.93 -2.35 4.09
CA ALA A 52 -7.36 -3.62 3.63
C ALA A 52 -6.31 -4.19 4.62
N SER A 53 -5.52 -3.33 5.28
CA SER A 53 -4.58 -3.75 6.32
C SER A 53 -5.30 -4.27 7.58
N LEU A 54 -6.43 -3.68 7.95
CA LEU A 54 -7.29 -4.17 9.03
C LEU A 54 -7.99 -5.48 8.65
N LYS A 55 -8.35 -5.67 7.37
CA LYS A 55 -8.83 -6.96 6.87
C LYS A 55 -7.75 -8.03 7.00
N PHE A 56 -6.50 -7.74 6.62
CA PHE A 56 -5.37 -8.64 6.84
C PHE A 56 -5.24 -9.02 8.33
N LYS A 57 -5.30 -8.03 9.24
CA LYS A 57 -5.29 -8.27 10.69
C LYS A 57 -6.37 -9.25 11.10
N SER A 58 -7.62 -9.00 10.74
CA SER A 58 -8.77 -9.87 11.09
C SER A 58 -8.56 -11.29 10.58
N LEU A 59 -8.14 -11.47 9.32
CA LEU A 59 -7.89 -12.80 8.73
C LEU A 59 -6.79 -13.56 9.46
N VAL A 60 -5.70 -12.89 9.85
CA VAL A 60 -4.58 -13.54 10.55
C VAL A 60 -4.99 -13.93 11.97
N GLU A 61 -5.59 -13.02 12.73
CA GLU A 61 -6.00 -13.28 14.13
C GLU A 61 -7.04 -14.39 14.21
N GLU A 62 -8.04 -14.38 13.32
CA GLU A 62 -9.07 -15.42 13.25
C GLU A 62 -8.47 -16.78 12.86
N ARG A 63 -7.71 -16.85 11.75
CA ARG A 63 -7.17 -18.11 11.23
C ARG A 63 -6.08 -18.70 12.09
N SER A 64 -5.33 -17.88 12.82
CA SER A 64 -4.36 -18.33 13.82
C SER A 64 -5.00 -18.68 15.17
N LYS A 65 -6.32 -18.48 15.34
CA LYS A 65 -7.01 -18.65 16.62
C LYS A 65 -6.35 -17.87 17.76
N GLY A 66 -5.89 -16.64 17.46
CA GLY A 66 -5.22 -15.77 18.42
C GLY A 66 -3.74 -16.08 18.67
N GLU A 67 -3.13 -17.09 18.02
CA GLU A 67 -1.70 -17.34 18.18
C GLU A 67 -0.83 -16.19 17.65
N ILE A 68 -1.32 -15.46 16.63
CA ILE A 68 -0.65 -14.26 16.09
C ILE A 68 -1.53 -13.05 16.36
N GLN A 69 -1.01 -12.07 17.08
CA GLN A 69 -1.61 -10.74 17.22
C GLN A 69 -1.04 -9.80 16.16
N VAL A 70 -1.89 -9.13 15.38
CA VAL A 70 -1.46 -8.17 14.37
C VAL A 70 -1.68 -6.74 14.86
N GLN A 71 -0.67 -5.91 14.71
CA GLN A 71 -0.70 -4.48 15.02
C GLN A 71 -0.42 -3.69 13.75
N VAL A 72 -1.39 -2.88 13.30
CA VAL A 72 -1.26 -2.07 12.08
C VAL A 72 -0.88 -0.64 12.47
N TYR A 73 0.15 -0.10 11.83
CA TYR A 73 0.70 1.22 12.08
C TYR A 73 0.64 2.06 10.79
N PRO A 74 -0.39 2.91 10.63
CA PRO A 74 -0.54 3.81 9.48
C PRO A 74 0.38 5.04 9.58
N ALA A 75 0.31 5.90 8.57
CA ALA A 75 0.87 7.26 8.55
C ALA A 75 2.36 7.33 8.96
N GLN A 76 3.17 6.37 8.53
CA GLN A 76 4.61 6.28 8.84
C GLN A 76 4.95 6.24 10.36
N GLN A 77 4.04 5.79 11.21
CA GLN A 77 4.30 5.69 12.66
C GLN A 77 5.52 4.81 13.00
N LEU A 78 5.90 3.89 12.10
CA LEU A 78 7.12 3.06 12.21
C LEU A 78 8.24 3.53 11.26
N GLY A 79 8.27 4.81 10.92
CA GLY A 79 9.24 5.40 10.01
C GLY A 79 8.78 5.40 8.53
N ASN A 80 9.59 6.02 7.66
CA ASN A 80 9.36 6.04 6.22
C ASN A 80 9.65 4.68 5.57
N ASP A 81 9.41 4.56 4.24
CA ASP A 81 9.56 3.26 3.54
C ASP A 81 10.96 2.68 3.63
N LEU A 82 12.01 3.51 3.61
CA LEU A 82 13.41 3.05 3.69
C LEU A 82 13.76 2.60 5.11
N GLU A 83 13.34 3.35 6.13
CA GLU A 83 13.53 3.00 7.54
C GLU A 83 12.81 1.68 7.88
N ARG A 84 11.58 1.48 7.38
CA ARG A 84 10.86 0.22 7.55
C ARG A 84 11.54 -0.95 6.81
N LEU A 85 12.08 -0.71 5.60
CA LEU A 85 12.87 -1.72 4.89
C LEU A 85 14.08 -2.15 5.72
N GLN A 86 14.85 -1.19 6.25
CA GLN A 86 16.00 -1.47 7.10
C GLN A 86 15.61 -2.22 8.38
N ALA A 87 14.51 -1.82 9.03
CA ALA A 87 13.98 -2.50 10.21
C ALA A 87 13.58 -3.96 9.93
N MET A 88 12.97 -4.24 8.77
CA MET A 88 12.67 -5.61 8.33
C MET A 88 13.94 -6.42 8.08
N GLN A 89 14.97 -5.83 7.45
CA GLN A 89 16.25 -6.47 7.20
C GLN A 89 16.97 -6.85 8.51
N MET A 90 16.88 -5.98 9.52
CA MET A 90 17.42 -6.22 10.86
C MET A 90 16.54 -7.16 11.71
N GLY A 91 15.33 -7.49 11.26
CA GLY A 91 14.38 -8.34 12.01
C GLY A 91 13.70 -7.65 13.20
N THR A 92 13.71 -6.31 13.25
CA THR A 92 13.04 -5.50 14.29
C THR A 92 11.64 -5.06 13.91
N LEU A 93 11.25 -5.24 12.63
CA LEU A 93 9.90 -5.07 12.12
C LEU A 93 9.49 -6.33 11.35
N GLU A 94 8.29 -6.83 11.61
CA GLU A 94 7.80 -8.09 11.07
C GLU A 94 7.32 -7.97 9.61
N ALA A 95 6.62 -6.87 9.28
CA ALA A 95 6.08 -6.66 7.93
C ALA A 95 5.90 -5.17 7.60
N SER A 96 5.89 -4.88 6.31
CA SER A 96 5.60 -3.53 5.80
C SER A 96 4.89 -3.59 4.46
N ILE A 97 4.04 -2.58 4.20
CA ILE A 97 3.53 -2.27 2.87
C ILE A 97 4.26 -1.01 2.42
N SER A 98 5.23 -1.19 1.52
CA SER A 98 6.17 -0.14 1.12
C SER A 98 6.09 0.14 -0.37
N ALA A 99 6.26 1.42 -0.75
CA ALA A 99 6.27 1.85 -2.14
C ALA A 99 7.51 1.30 -2.86
N LEU A 100 7.31 0.62 -4.00
CA LEU A 100 8.39 0.07 -4.82
C LEU A 100 9.42 1.14 -5.25
N PRO A 101 9.00 2.34 -5.71
CA PRO A 101 9.96 3.37 -6.11
C PRO A 101 10.94 3.77 -4.98
N ARG A 102 10.55 3.67 -3.73
CA ARG A 102 11.40 3.99 -2.56
C ARG A 102 12.45 2.93 -2.28
N MET A 103 12.29 1.72 -2.82
CA MET A 103 13.25 0.63 -2.70
C MET A 103 14.33 0.65 -3.80
N ALA A 104 14.21 1.53 -4.79
CA ALA A 104 15.04 1.53 -6.01
C ALA A 104 16.55 1.62 -5.76
N SER A 105 16.99 2.35 -4.73
CA SER A 105 18.41 2.43 -4.37
C SER A 105 18.96 1.11 -3.82
N ALA A 106 18.13 0.34 -3.10
CA ALA A 106 18.51 -0.95 -2.53
C ALA A 106 18.29 -2.11 -3.52
N LEU A 107 17.29 -1.99 -4.40
CA LEU A 107 16.94 -3.00 -5.41
C LEU A 107 16.49 -2.33 -6.71
N PRO A 108 17.41 -2.02 -7.64
CA PRO A 108 17.06 -1.31 -8.88
C PRO A 108 16.03 -2.01 -9.76
N SER A 109 15.89 -3.34 -9.70
CA SER A 109 14.92 -4.09 -10.49
C SER A 109 13.46 -3.72 -10.21
N VAL A 110 13.12 -3.17 -9.04
CA VAL A 110 11.75 -2.70 -8.76
C VAL A 110 11.31 -1.58 -9.71
N GLN A 111 12.25 -0.85 -10.31
CA GLN A 111 11.99 0.24 -11.25
C GLN A 111 11.41 -0.24 -12.58
N VAL A 112 11.36 -1.55 -12.84
CA VAL A 112 10.62 -2.10 -13.98
C VAL A 112 9.15 -1.67 -13.95
N PHE A 113 8.58 -1.50 -12.77
CA PHE A 113 7.21 -1.03 -12.57
C PHE A 113 7.05 0.50 -12.67
N ASP A 114 8.16 1.25 -12.64
CA ASP A 114 8.17 2.71 -12.81
C ASP A 114 8.25 3.14 -14.28
N LEU A 115 8.48 2.20 -15.23
CA LEU A 115 8.64 2.51 -16.66
C LEU A 115 7.43 3.27 -17.19
N PRO A 116 7.59 4.53 -17.66
CA PRO A 116 6.48 5.37 -18.11
C PRO A 116 5.69 4.74 -19.25
N PHE A 117 4.35 4.76 -19.11
CA PHE A 117 3.40 4.24 -20.10
C PHE A 117 3.58 2.76 -20.45
N LEU A 118 4.22 1.97 -19.58
CA LEU A 118 4.37 0.53 -19.79
C LEU A 118 3.01 -0.20 -19.69
N PHE A 119 2.17 0.17 -18.74
CA PHE A 119 0.91 -0.51 -18.45
C PHE A 119 -0.29 0.27 -18.99
N PRO A 120 -1.05 -0.28 -19.97
CA PRO A 120 -2.19 0.40 -20.57
C PRO A 120 -3.47 0.35 -19.71
N SER A 121 -3.58 -0.61 -18.80
CA SER A 121 -4.75 -0.81 -17.93
C SER A 121 -4.40 -1.53 -16.64
N TYR A 122 -5.30 -1.49 -15.66
CA TYR A 122 -5.15 -2.24 -14.40
C TYR A 122 -5.13 -3.76 -14.64
N ASP A 123 -5.92 -4.28 -15.58
CA ASP A 123 -5.94 -5.72 -15.88
C ASP A 123 -4.59 -6.21 -16.39
N VAL A 124 -3.97 -5.47 -17.33
CA VAL A 124 -2.64 -5.79 -17.83
C VAL A 124 -1.60 -5.66 -16.72
N LEU A 125 -1.66 -4.56 -15.95
CA LEU A 125 -0.77 -4.32 -14.84
C LEU A 125 -0.78 -5.48 -13.83
N PHE A 126 -1.96 -5.90 -13.36
CA PHE A 126 -2.04 -6.94 -12.33
C PHE A 126 -1.63 -8.31 -12.86
N LYS A 127 -1.92 -8.63 -14.14
CA LYS A 127 -1.40 -9.85 -14.76
C LYS A 127 0.13 -9.89 -14.76
N VAL A 128 0.78 -8.78 -15.07
CA VAL A 128 2.25 -8.68 -15.11
C VAL A 128 2.84 -8.66 -13.69
N ALA A 129 2.24 -7.91 -12.77
CA ALA A 129 2.71 -7.81 -11.38
C ALA A 129 2.56 -9.14 -10.63
N ASP A 130 1.51 -9.91 -10.87
CA ASP A 130 1.31 -11.23 -10.27
C ASP A 130 1.98 -12.36 -11.09
N GLY A 131 2.45 -12.04 -12.31
CA GLY A 131 3.11 -12.94 -13.26
C GLY A 131 4.61 -13.08 -13.02
N LYS A 132 5.34 -13.45 -14.07
CA LYS A 132 6.79 -13.75 -14.01
C LYS A 132 7.62 -12.53 -13.60
N VAL A 133 7.24 -11.32 -14.06
CA VAL A 133 7.95 -10.09 -13.70
C VAL A 133 7.90 -9.85 -12.20
N GLY A 134 6.71 -9.93 -11.59
CA GLY A 134 6.57 -9.74 -10.16
C GLY A 134 7.25 -10.86 -9.36
N GLN A 135 7.18 -12.10 -9.82
CA GLN A 135 7.88 -13.25 -9.19
C GLN A 135 9.39 -13.04 -9.18
N GLU A 136 9.97 -12.60 -10.30
CA GLU A 136 11.40 -12.29 -10.39
C GLU A 136 11.82 -11.18 -9.44
N VAL A 137 11.04 -10.09 -9.38
CA VAL A 137 11.29 -8.98 -8.44
C VAL A 137 11.21 -9.46 -6.98
N CYS A 138 10.20 -10.27 -6.63
CA CYS A 138 10.07 -10.83 -5.29
C CYS A 138 11.23 -11.79 -4.94
N ALA A 139 11.69 -12.62 -5.89
CA ALA A 139 12.85 -13.49 -5.71
C ALA A 139 14.12 -12.67 -5.41
N GLN A 140 14.32 -11.56 -6.13
CA GLN A 140 15.45 -10.67 -5.86
C GLN A 140 15.32 -9.93 -4.50
N MET A 141 14.10 -9.58 -4.05
CA MET A 141 13.88 -9.04 -2.71
C MET A 141 14.34 -10.04 -1.63
N GLU A 142 13.98 -11.31 -1.78
CA GLU A 142 14.38 -12.36 -0.84
C GLU A 142 15.89 -12.54 -0.78
N GLN A 143 16.53 -12.64 -1.94
CA GLN A 143 17.97 -12.86 -2.03
C GLN A 143 18.80 -11.67 -1.55
N LYS A 144 18.46 -10.46 -2.00
CA LYS A 144 19.30 -9.26 -1.82
C LYS A 144 18.90 -8.44 -0.60
N LEU A 145 17.60 -8.42 -0.25
CA LEU A 145 17.08 -7.57 0.83
C LEU A 145 16.68 -8.35 2.08
N LYS A 146 16.71 -9.69 2.06
CA LYS A 146 16.28 -10.56 3.17
C LYS A 146 14.83 -10.27 3.63
N ILE A 147 13.97 -9.92 2.69
CA ILE A 147 12.53 -9.76 2.88
C ILE A 147 11.79 -10.60 1.86
N THR A 148 10.67 -11.18 2.24
CA THR A 148 9.80 -11.95 1.34
C THR A 148 8.63 -11.07 0.88
N GLY A 149 8.68 -10.60 -0.37
CA GLY A 149 7.54 -9.96 -1.04
C GLY A 149 6.45 -10.98 -1.35
N VAL A 150 5.21 -10.73 -0.90
CA VAL A 150 4.14 -11.75 -1.00
C VAL A 150 2.95 -11.31 -1.83
N ALA A 151 2.72 -10.02 -1.97
CA ALA A 151 1.62 -9.48 -2.75
C ALA A 151 1.94 -8.04 -3.18
N PHE A 152 1.55 -7.70 -4.41
CA PHE A 152 1.57 -6.32 -4.86
C PHE A 152 0.25 -5.64 -4.53
N TRP A 153 0.35 -4.51 -3.85
CA TRP A 153 -0.71 -3.59 -3.50
C TRP A 153 -0.59 -2.34 -4.36
N HIS A 154 -1.60 -1.49 -4.42
CA HIS A 154 -1.51 -0.31 -5.24
C HIS A 154 -2.31 0.87 -4.69
N THR A 155 -2.01 2.06 -5.19
CA THR A 155 -2.78 3.27 -4.90
C THR A 155 -3.37 3.89 -6.17
N GLY A 156 -2.96 3.44 -7.34
CA GLY A 156 -3.48 3.88 -8.63
C GLY A 156 -2.37 4.15 -9.66
N PHE A 157 -2.78 4.56 -10.85
CA PHE A 157 -1.88 5.15 -11.83
C PHE A 157 -1.54 6.59 -11.46
N LYS A 158 -0.29 6.97 -11.73
CA LYS A 158 0.20 8.33 -11.51
C LYS A 158 -0.45 9.33 -12.47
N GLN A 159 -0.82 10.45 -11.90
CA GLN A 159 -1.35 11.62 -12.57
C GLN A 159 -0.43 12.82 -12.23
N PHE A 160 -0.46 13.87 -13.02
CA PHE A 160 0.24 15.11 -12.68
C PHE A 160 -0.70 16.08 -11.98
N THR A 161 -0.25 16.73 -10.91
CA THR A 161 -0.89 17.94 -10.41
C THR A 161 0.05 19.12 -10.49
N ALA A 162 -0.49 20.31 -10.79
CA ALA A 162 0.29 21.53 -10.92
C ALA A 162 -0.57 22.77 -10.69
N ASN A 163 0.09 23.94 -10.54
CA ASN A 163 -0.58 25.24 -10.51
C ASN A 163 -0.72 25.89 -11.90
N VAL A 164 -0.25 25.21 -12.95
CA VAL A 164 -0.41 25.52 -14.36
C VAL A 164 -0.99 24.31 -15.09
N PRO A 165 -1.72 24.51 -16.20
CA PRO A 165 -2.25 23.38 -16.97
C PRO A 165 -1.09 22.61 -17.65
N ILE A 166 -1.11 21.28 -17.51
CA ILE A 166 -0.13 20.38 -18.13
C ILE A 166 -0.86 19.57 -19.22
N ARG A 167 -0.56 19.83 -20.51
CA ARG A 167 -1.12 19.11 -21.66
C ARG A 167 -0.05 18.51 -22.59
N LYS A 168 1.18 19.00 -22.51
CA LYS A 168 2.29 18.56 -23.34
C LYS A 168 3.59 18.61 -22.55
N PRO A 169 4.64 17.88 -22.96
CA PRO A 169 5.92 17.85 -22.28
C PRO A 169 6.52 19.23 -21.99
N GLU A 170 6.37 20.18 -22.93
CA GLU A 170 6.91 21.53 -22.84
C GLU A 170 6.32 22.35 -21.67
N ASP A 171 5.13 21.98 -21.20
CA ASP A 171 4.47 22.64 -20.07
C ASP A 171 5.20 22.36 -18.73
N PHE A 172 6.09 21.37 -18.71
CA PHE A 172 6.99 21.10 -17.57
C PHE A 172 8.26 21.95 -17.54
N LYS A 173 8.58 22.63 -18.64
CA LYS A 173 9.86 23.33 -18.78
C LYS A 173 10.10 24.29 -17.63
N GLY A 174 11.15 24.04 -16.85
CA GLY A 174 11.58 24.86 -15.74
C GLY A 174 10.76 24.72 -14.46
N LEU A 175 9.63 23.99 -14.46
CA LEU A 175 8.84 23.78 -13.25
C LEU A 175 9.62 22.97 -12.20
N LYS A 176 9.55 23.40 -10.96
CA LYS A 176 10.01 22.60 -9.81
C LYS A 176 8.99 21.51 -9.52
N VAL A 177 9.33 20.28 -9.83
CA VAL A 177 8.46 19.13 -9.68
C VAL A 177 8.95 18.26 -8.52
N ARG A 178 8.11 18.01 -7.54
CA ARG A 178 8.44 17.07 -6.48
C ARG A 178 8.51 15.64 -7.02
N THR A 179 9.56 14.94 -6.63
CA THR A 179 9.69 13.50 -6.85
C THR A 179 9.91 12.75 -5.53
N MET A 180 9.66 11.44 -5.53
CA MET A 180 10.26 10.57 -4.53
C MET A 180 11.79 10.55 -4.73
N GLU A 181 12.53 10.20 -3.70
CA GLU A 181 13.98 9.97 -3.79
C GLU A 181 14.26 8.70 -4.62
N ASN A 182 14.29 8.88 -5.93
CA ASN A 182 14.42 7.80 -6.90
C ASN A 182 15.12 8.35 -8.16
N PRO A 183 16.30 7.83 -8.53
CA PRO A 183 17.06 8.31 -9.69
C PRO A 183 16.29 8.21 -11.01
N PHE A 184 15.45 7.19 -11.17
CA PHE A 184 14.62 7.01 -12.37
C PHE A 184 13.58 8.14 -12.50
N LEU A 185 12.84 8.44 -11.41
CA LEU A 185 11.83 9.51 -11.42
C LEU A 185 12.47 10.88 -11.64
N ILE A 186 13.66 11.11 -11.07
CA ILE A 186 14.44 12.32 -11.32
C ILE A 186 14.80 12.42 -12.81
N ALA A 187 15.26 11.33 -13.44
CA ALA A 187 15.58 11.31 -14.88
C ALA A 187 14.33 11.52 -15.75
N GLN A 188 13.19 10.94 -15.36
CA GLN A 188 11.90 11.12 -16.05
C GLN A 188 11.54 12.61 -16.15
N PHE A 189 11.56 13.34 -15.03
CA PHE A 189 11.22 14.76 -15.04
C PHE A 189 12.30 15.64 -15.68
N ARG A 190 13.58 15.26 -15.62
CA ARG A 190 14.63 15.91 -16.41
C ARG A 190 14.41 15.74 -17.91
N ALA A 191 13.93 14.58 -18.36
CA ALA A 191 13.57 14.36 -19.76
C ALA A 191 12.39 15.24 -20.22
N LEU A 192 11.57 15.73 -19.30
CA LEU A 192 10.51 16.71 -19.53
C LEU A 192 11.00 18.17 -19.37
N ASP A 193 12.30 18.40 -19.26
CA ASP A 193 12.90 19.71 -19.04
C ASP A 193 12.46 20.40 -17.73
N ALA A 194 11.96 19.64 -16.76
CA ALA A 194 11.61 20.10 -15.43
C ALA A 194 12.81 20.10 -14.47
N ASN A 195 12.63 20.72 -13.31
CA ASN A 195 13.57 20.73 -12.19
C ASN A 195 13.04 19.79 -11.08
N PRO A 196 13.39 18.49 -11.08
CA PRO A 196 12.94 17.55 -10.05
C PRO A 196 13.58 17.84 -8.70
N VAL A 197 12.77 17.87 -7.64
CA VAL A 197 13.16 18.09 -6.25
C VAL A 197 12.70 16.90 -5.42
N PRO A 198 13.61 16.05 -4.92
CA PRO A 198 13.24 14.96 -4.00
C PRO A 198 12.78 15.52 -2.65
N ILE A 199 11.55 15.16 -2.24
CA ILE A 199 10.95 15.56 -0.96
C ILE A 199 10.20 14.36 -0.37
N ASP A 200 10.29 14.16 0.95
CA ASP A 200 9.54 13.10 1.63
C ASP A 200 8.03 13.26 1.47
N PHE A 201 7.32 12.14 1.57
CA PHE A 201 5.88 12.09 1.30
C PHE A 201 5.07 12.98 2.25
N HIS A 202 5.41 12.98 3.54
CA HIS A 202 4.68 13.75 4.53
C HIS A 202 4.99 15.26 4.52
N GLU A 203 6.08 15.66 3.88
CA GLU A 203 6.44 17.08 3.68
C GLU A 203 5.80 17.68 2.42
N LEU A 204 5.22 16.84 1.55
CA LEU A 204 4.78 17.26 0.23
C LEU A 204 3.64 18.31 0.28
N TYR A 205 2.63 18.12 1.12
CA TYR A 205 1.52 19.09 1.22
C TYR A 205 2.05 20.49 1.57
N THR A 206 2.88 20.58 2.59
CA THR A 206 3.49 21.85 3.04
C THR A 206 4.39 22.46 1.97
N SER A 207 5.17 21.62 1.27
CA SER A 207 6.06 22.07 0.19
C SER A 207 5.29 22.63 -1.01
N LEU A 208 4.15 22.02 -1.37
CA LEU A 208 3.24 22.55 -2.40
C LEU A 208 2.56 23.84 -1.94
N GLN A 209 2.08 23.89 -0.69
CA GLN A 209 1.45 25.06 -0.11
C GLN A 209 2.39 26.28 -0.07
N GLN A 210 3.63 26.06 0.32
CA GLN A 210 4.68 27.08 0.38
C GLN A 210 5.34 27.38 -0.97
N LYS A 211 4.94 26.65 -2.05
CA LYS A 211 5.51 26.78 -3.41
C LYS A 211 7.00 26.49 -3.48
N VAL A 212 7.53 25.67 -2.57
CA VAL A 212 8.88 25.10 -2.69
C VAL A 212 8.96 24.27 -3.98
N VAL A 213 7.87 23.58 -4.30
CA VAL A 213 7.62 22.90 -5.58
C VAL A 213 6.26 23.34 -6.14
N GLU A 214 6.13 23.31 -7.48
CA GLU A 214 4.96 23.84 -8.21
C GLU A 214 4.07 22.73 -8.75
N ALA A 215 4.64 21.53 -8.90
CA ALA A 215 3.96 20.35 -9.43
C ALA A 215 4.45 19.09 -8.71
N GLN A 216 3.69 18.00 -8.87
CA GLN A 216 4.03 16.66 -8.39
C GLN A 216 3.32 15.59 -9.21
N GLU A 217 3.68 14.32 -9.03
CA GLU A 217 2.94 13.16 -9.52
C GLU A 217 2.45 12.30 -8.35
N ASN A 218 1.20 11.88 -8.41
CA ASN A 218 0.63 10.85 -7.54
C ASN A 218 -0.64 10.26 -8.16
N ASP A 219 -1.14 9.20 -7.56
CA ASP A 219 -2.41 8.61 -7.91
C ASP A 219 -3.60 9.42 -7.35
N ILE A 220 -4.79 9.15 -7.89
CA ILE A 220 -6.03 9.87 -7.55
C ILE A 220 -6.37 9.73 -6.06
N ASN A 221 -6.23 8.53 -5.50
CA ASN A 221 -6.52 8.27 -4.09
C ASN A 221 -5.61 9.11 -3.19
N THR A 222 -4.30 9.09 -3.46
CA THR A 222 -3.32 9.86 -2.72
C THR A 222 -3.55 11.38 -2.85
N ILE A 223 -3.84 11.88 -4.06
CA ILE A 223 -4.13 13.30 -4.28
C ILE A 223 -5.34 13.75 -3.45
N HIS A 224 -6.38 12.90 -3.36
CA HIS A 224 -7.57 13.15 -2.58
C HIS A 224 -7.30 13.07 -1.07
N ASP A 225 -6.72 11.96 -0.59
CA ASP A 225 -6.59 11.66 0.83
C ASP A 225 -5.57 12.56 1.55
N MET A 226 -4.50 12.95 0.83
CA MET A 226 -3.51 13.93 1.28
C MET A 226 -3.91 15.38 0.97
N LYS A 227 -5.10 15.59 0.41
CA LYS A 227 -5.69 16.90 0.10
C LYS A 227 -4.82 17.78 -0.80
N PHE A 228 -4.01 17.19 -1.68
CA PHE A 228 -3.17 17.99 -2.59
C PHE A 228 -3.98 18.90 -3.49
N TYR A 229 -5.25 18.56 -3.77
CA TYR A 229 -6.20 19.40 -4.51
C TYR A 229 -6.50 20.75 -3.84
N GLU A 230 -6.23 20.92 -2.54
CA GLU A 230 -6.40 22.20 -1.85
C GLU A 230 -5.27 23.20 -2.18
N VAL A 231 -4.10 22.69 -2.59
CA VAL A 231 -2.87 23.46 -2.85
C VAL A 231 -2.39 23.36 -4.31
N GLN A 232 -3.15 22.65 -5.16
CA GLN A 232 -2.92 22.50 -6.60
C GLN A 232 -4.17 22.88 -7.37
N LYS A 233 -4.02 23.49 -8.56
CA LYS A 233 -5.16 23.99 -9.36
C LYS A 233 -5.61 23.01 -10.45
N TYR A 234 -4.69 22.21 -10.96
CA TYR A 234 -4.93 21.33 -12.11
C TYR A 234 -4.53 19.89 -11.76
N LEU A 235 -5.35 18.94 -12.19
CA LEU A 235 -5.06 17.52 -12.22
C LEU A 235 -5.10 17.06 -13.66
N THR A 236 -3.96 16.62 -14.22
CA THR A 236 -3.89 16.04 -15.56
C THR A 236 -3.92 14.53 -15.48
N ILE A 237 -4.97 13.92 -16.04
CA ILE A 237 -5.13 12.48 -16.14
C ILE A 237 -4.23 11.98 -17.26
N SER A 238 -3.11 11.42 -16.89
CA SER A 238 -2.07 10.92 -17.79
C SER A 238 -1.85 9.42 -17.73
N ASN A 239 -2.17 8.80 -16.58
CA ASN A 239 -1.90 7.37 -16.31
C ASN A 239 -0.48 6.94 -16.72
N HIS A 240 0.50 7.83 -16.50
CA HIS A 240 1.82 7.71 -17.11
C HIS A 240 2.73 6.68 -16.43
N ALA A 241 2.43 6.26 -15.20
CA ALA A 241 3.15 5.20 -14.51
C ALA A 241 2.29 4.62 -13.37
N TRP A 242 2.75 3.55 -12.75
CA TRP A 242 2.08 2.94 -11.62
C TRP A 242 2.78 3.27 -10.30
N ILE A 243 2.02 3.50 -9.22
CA ILE A 243 2.56 3.50 -7.87
C ILE A 243 2.30 2.13 -7.23
N GLY A 244 3.21 1.20 -7.52
CA GLY A 244 3.19 -0.12 -6.90
C GLY A 244 3.67 -0.07 -5.45
N HIS A 245 3.03 -0.88 -4.62
CA HIS A 245 3.49 -1.19 -3.29
C HIS A 245 3.68 -2.70 -3.16
N VAL A 246 4.55 -3.12 -2.29
CA VAL A 246 4.71 -4.53 -1.95
C VAL A 246 4.39 -4.75 -0.48
N PHE A 247 3.52 -5.73 -0.19
CA PHE A 247 3.44 -6.30 1.14
C PHE A 247 4.58 -7.30 1.29
N ALA A 248 5.49 -7.01 2.19
CA ALA A 248 6.64 -7.86 2.45
C ALA A 248 6.75 -8.18 3.93
N PHE A 249 7.24 -9.39 4.22
CA PHE A 249 7.61 -9.84 5.55
C PHE A 249 9.14 -9.85 5.71
N SER A 250 9.62 -9.59 6.91
CA SER A 250 11.00 -9.91 7.31
C SER A 250 11.22 -11.42 7.23
N ASN A 251 12.29 -11.87 6.57
CA ASN A 251 12.66 -13.30 6.56
C ASN A 251 12.93 -13.80 7.98
N ALA A 252 13.49 -12.94 8.85
CA ALA A 252 13.73 -13.28 10.26
C ALA A 252 12.42 -13.57 11.01
N PHE A 253 11.34 -12.88 10.70
CA PHE A 253 10.02 -13.15 11.27
C PHE A 253 9.38 -14.41 10.68
N LEU A 254 9.30 -14.52 9.35
CA LEU A 254 8.69 -15.70 8.71
C LEU A 254 9.35 -17.01 9.17
N ASN A 255 10.67 -17.02 9.28
CA ASN A 255 11.41 -18.23 9.69
C ASN A 255 11.17 -18.63 11.16
N LYS A 256 10.65 -17.75 12.01
CA LYS A 256 10.23 -18.09 13.37
C LYS A 256 8.87 -18.79 13.42
N LEU A 257 8.04 -18.60 12.40
CA LEU A 257 6.70 -19.20 12.36
C LEU A 257 6.77 -20.67 11.92
N PRO A 258 5.94 -21.55 12.49
CA PRO A 258 5.67 -22.88 11.92
C PRO A 258 5.16 -22.77 10.46
N LYS A 259 5.43 -23.77 9.64
CA LYS A 259 5.14 -23.73 8.19
C LYS A 259 3.67 -23.43 7.85
N ASN A 260 2.74 -24.00 8.63
CA ASN A 260 1.31 -23.75 8.49
C ASN A 260 0.96 -22.27 8.72
N LEU A 261 1.56 -21.63 9.74
CA LEU A 261 1.35 -20.21 10.02
C LEU A 261 2.02 -19.33 8.97
N GLN A 262 3.21 -19.70 8.45
CA GLN A 262 3.83 -19.00 7.31
C GLN A 262 2.87 -18.97 6.10
N THR A 263 2.37 -20.14 5.69
CA THR A 263 1.45 -20.25 4.56
C THR A 263 0.17 -19.43 4.80
N MET A 264 -0.35 -19.46 6.02
CA MET A 264 -1.57 -18.74 6.40
C MET A 264 -1.38 -17.23 6.33
N VAL A 265 -0.31 -16.65 6.90
CA VAL A 265 -0.08 -15.18 6.87
C VAL A 265 0.18 -14.69 5.45
N VAL A 266 0.90 -15.45 4.63
CA VAL A 266 1.11 -15.14 3.21
C VAL A 266 -0.21 -15.18 2.43
N GLY A 267 -1.04 -16.18 2.67
CA GLY A 267 -2.36 -16.29 2.07
C GLY A 267 -3.28 -15.12 2.45
N ALA A 268 -3.30 -14.73 3.72
CA ALA A 268 -4.07 -13.59 4.21
C ALA A 268 -3.61 -12.25 3.58
N ALA A 269 -2.29 -12.05 3.42
CA ALA A 269 -1.76 -10.86 2.76
C ALA A 269 -2.16 -10.76 1.27
N ARG A 270 -2.19 -11.90 0.57
CA ARG A 270 -2.65 -11.98 -0.83
C ARG A 270 -4.15 -11.74 -0.97
N GLU A 271 -4.94 -12.21 0.00
CA GLU A 271 -6.39 -11.98 0.02
C GLU A 271 -6.68 -10.49 0.26
N ALA A 272 -6.06 -9.88 1.27
CA ALA A 272 -6.24 -8.46 1.56
C ALA A 272 -5.74 -7.55 0.41
N ALA A 273 -4.75 -7.99 -0.38
CA ALA A 273 -4.30 -7.25 -1.56
C ALA A 273 -5.39 -7.11 -2.63
N LYS A 274 -6.30 -8.06 -2.74
CA LYS A 274 -7.45 -7.96 -3.66
C LYS A 274 -8.40 -6.85 -3.22
N ASP A 275 -8.68 -6.76 -1.91
CA ASP A 275 -9.55 -5.71 -1.35
C ASP A 275 -8.92 -4.32 -1.54
N ASP A 276 -7.60 -4.18 -1.34
CA ASP A 276 -6.86 -2.95 -1.65
C ASP A 276 -7.03 -2.55 -3.12
N ARG A 277 -6.78 -3.47 -4.06
CA ARG A 277 -6.85 -3.21 -5.50
C ARG A 277 -8.24 -2.78 -5.95
N TYR A 278 -9.27 -3.53 -5.57
CA TYR A 278 -10.64 -3.21 -5.96
C TYR A 278 -11.13 -1.93 -5.29
N GLY A 279 -10.85 -1.76 -4.01
CA GLY A 279 -11.25 -0.57 -3.27
C GLY A 279 -10.65 0.72 -3.82
N VAL A 280 -9.38 0.69 -4.23
CA VAL A 280 -8.69 1.84 -4.87
C VAL A 280 -9.38 2.21 -6.18
N ILE A 281 -9.63 1.24 -7.08
CA ILE A 281 -10.27 1.49 -8.38
C ILE A 281 -11.68 2.05 -8.21
N GLU A 282 -12.48 1.49 -7.31
CA GLU A 282 -13.84 1.95 -7.05
C GLU A 282 -13.87 3.38 -6.45
N ALA A 283 -12.92 3.71 -5.59
CA ALA A 283 -12.85 5.01 -4.95
C ALA A 283 -12.51 6.14 -5.95
N GLU A 284 -11.71 5.88 -6.99
CA GLU A 284 -11.21 6.90 -7.93
C GLU A 284 -12.31 7.78 -8.53
N LYS A 285 -13.43 7.18 -8.97
CA LYS A 285 -14.55 7.92 -9.60
C LYS A 285 -15.19 8.93 -8.66
N THR A 286 -15.40 8.51 -7.40
CA THR A 286 -16.01 9.37 -6.36
C THR A 286 -15.05 10.45 -5.93
N MET A 287 -13.77 10.12 -5.77
CA MET A 287 -12.71 11.05 -5.40
C MET A 287 -12.50 12.14 -6.44
N LEU A 288 -12.48 11.77 -7.74
CA LEU A 288 -12.41 12.75 -8.84
C LEU A 288 -13.55 13.76 -8.78
N LYS A 289 -14.80 13.30 -8.63
CA LYS A 289 -15.97 14.19 -8.50
C LYS A 289 -15.87 15.10 -7.28
N THR A 290 -15.38 14.57 -6.16
CA THR A 290 -15.21 15.36 -4.93
C THR A 290 -14.18 16.46 -5.14
N MET A 291 -13.03 16.17 -5.74
CA MET A 291 -11.97 17.14 -6.00
C MET A 291 -12.40 18.20 -7.01
N GLU A 292 -13.10 17.80 -8.07
CA GLU A 292 -13.68 18.72 -9.06
C GLU A 292 -14.69 19.67 -8.41
N GLY A 293 -15.57 19.12 -7.57
CA GLY A 293 -16.54 19.93 -6.77
C GLY A 293 -15.89 20.88 -5.76
N LYS A 294 -14.61 20.66 -5.42
CA LYS A 294 -13.79 21.56 -4.58
C LYS A 294 -12.96 22.56 -5.39
N GLY A 295 -13.13 22.60 -6.71
CA GLY A 295 -12.49 23.61 -7.58
C GLY A 295 -11.22 23.14 -8.29
N LEU A 296 -10.83 21.86 -8.18
CA LEU A 296 -9.73 21.29 -8.96
C LEU A 296 -10.15 21.17 -10.43
N THR A 297 -9.38 21.73 -11.35
CA THR A 297 -9.61 21.59 -12.79
C THR A 297 -9.01 20.27 -13.28
N ILE A 298 -9.84 19.36 -13.77
CA ILE A 298 -9.42 18.08 -14.33
C ILE A 298 -9.15 18.20 -15.82
N ILE A 299 -7.92 17.92 -16.23
CA ILE A 299 -7.48 17.86 -17.61
C ILE A 299 -7.39 16.40 -18.04
N ARG A 300 -8.10 16.05 -19.13
CA ARG A 300 -7.99 14.73 -19.77
C ARG A 300 -7.19 14.87 -21.04
N LEU A 301 -6.07 14.16 -21.14
CA LEU A 301 -5.23 14.17 -22.33
C LEU A 301 -5.87 13.32 -23.42
N ASN A 302 -5.82 13.81 -24.64
CA ASN A 302 -6.18 13.03 -25.81
C ASN A 302 -5.00 12.10 -26.23
N THR A 303 -5.23 11.24 -27.22
CA THR A 303 -4.24 10.27 -27.69
C THR A 303 -2.95 10.94 -28.18
N GLN A 304 -3.03 12.06 -28.88
CA GLN A 304 -1.87 12.78 -29.41
C GLN A 304 -1.06 13.42 -28.27
N GLU A 305 -1.73 14.03 -27.29
CA GLU A 305 -1.12 14.59 -26.10
C GLU A 305 -0.39 13.50 -25.29
N LEU A 306 -1.04 12.34 -25.03
CA LEU A 306 -0.42 11.20 -24.37
C LEU A 306 0.80 10.65 -25.13
N GLU A 307 0.71 10.55 -26.45
CA GLU A 307 1.82 10.04 -27.27
C GLU A 307 3.03 11.00 -27.25
N SER A 308 2.81 12.31 -27.13
CA SER A 308 3.88 13.28 -26.96
C SER A 308 4.69 13.04 -25.68
N PHE A 309 4.02 12.74 -24.56
CA PHE A 309 4.67 12.38 -23.29
C PHE A 309 5.40 11.03 -23.41
N ARG A 310 4.74 10.02 -23.99
CA ARG A 310 5.35 8.69 -24.20
C ARG A 310 6.65 8.80 -24.98
N LYS A 311 6.63 9.53 -26.12
CA LYS A 311 7.81 9.76 -26.94
C LYS A 311 8.93 10.47 -26.18
N LYS A 312 8.58 11.51 -25.41
CA LYS A 312 9.57 12.33 -24.67
C LYS A 312 10.21 11.55 -23.51
N THR A 313 9.48 10.65 -22.86
CA THR A 313 9.97 9.85 -21.71
C THR A 313 10.57 8.50 -22.10
N ARG A 314 10.31 8.01 -23.32
CA ARG A 314 10.79 6.69 -23.79
C ARG A 314 12.32 6.49 -23.64
N PRO A 315 13.19 7.49 -23.89
CA PRO A 315 14.64 7.32 -23.71
C PRO A 315 15.08 6.98 -22.28
N VAL A 316 14.25 7.30 -21.27
CA VAL A 316 14.54 6.96 -19.87
C VAL A 316 14.52 5.44 -19.65
N HIS A 317 13.68 4.69 -20.40
CA HIS A 317 13.67 3.23 -20.35
C HIS A 317 15.03 2.64 -20.70
N ASP A 318 15.62 3.11 -21.80
CA ASP A 318 16.90 2.62 -22.29
C ASP A 318 18.06 3.04 -21.36
N GLN A 319 17.98 4.27 -20.81
CA GLN A 319 18.94 4.78 -19.83
C GLN A 319 19.05 3.91 -18.58
N PHE A 320 17.94 3.31 -18.15
CA PHE A 320 17.88 2.52 -16.91
C PHE A 320 17.84 1.01 -17.13
N ALA A 321 17.73 0.54 -18.38
CA ALA A 321 17.60 -0.88 -18.69
C ALA A 321 18.70 -1.74 -18.07
N ASP A 322 19.97 -1.28 -18.10
CA ASP A 322 21.09 -2.01 -17.49
C ASP A 322 20.98 -2.11 -15.96
N LYS A 323 20.54 -1.03 -15.30
CA LYS A 323 20.37 -1.00 -13.84
C LYS A 323 19.19 -1.84 -13.37
N ILE A 324 18.08 -1.82 -14.11
CA ILE A 324 16.88 -2.63 -13.84
C ILE A 324 17.17 -4.11 -14.11
N GLY A 325 17.94 -4.39 -15.14
CA GLY A 325 18.20 -5.70 -15.73
C GLY A 325 17.52 -5.80 -17.10
N LYS A 326 18.33 -5.84 -18.18
CA LYS A 326 17.81 -5.90 -19.57
C LYS A 326 16.80 -7.02 -19.78
N ASP A 327 17.09 -8.20 -19.23
CA ASP A 327 16.22 -9.37 -19.37
C ASP A 327 14.88 -9.15 -18.67
N LEU A 328 14.87 -8.52 -17.50
CA LEU A 328 13.65 -8.18 -16.77
C LEU A 328 12.82 -7.14 -17.52
N VAL A 329 13.45 -6.13 -18.11
CA VAL A 329 12.78 -5.11 -18.95
C VAL A 329 12.18 -5.78 -20.19
N ALA A 330 12.93 -6.66 -20.87
CA ALA A 330 12.44 -7.40 -22.03
C ALA A 330 11.26 -8.31 -21.65
N LEU A 331 11.36 -9.03 -20.51
CA LEU A 331 10.29 -9.85 -19.98
C LEU A 331 9.04 -9.00 -19.69
N ALA A 332 9.18 -7.81 -19.11
CA ALA A 332 8.06 -6.92 -18.83
C ALA A 332 7.31 -6.51 -20.11
N TYR A 333 8.02 -6.15 -21.18
CA TYR A 333 7.39 -5.86 -22.47
C TYR A 333 6.68 -7.07 -23.07
N GLN A 334 7.25 -8.27 -22.95
CA GLN A 334 6.64 -9.51 -23.44
C GLN A 334 5.36 -9.84 -22.68
N GLU A 335 5.40 -9.77 -21.34
CA GLU A 335 4.24 -10.07 -20.49
C GLU A 335 3.11 -9.03 -20.69
N VAL A 336 3.45 -7.75 -20.88
CA VAL A 336 2.47 -6.70 -21.22
C VAL A 336 1.80 -7.02 -22.57
N ALA A 337 2.58 -7.30 -23.60
CA ALA A 337 2.02 -7.61 -24.93
C ALA A 337 1.16 -8.89 -24.92
N ALA A 338 1.54 -9.90 -24.13
CA ALA A 338 0.75 -11.11 -23.95
C ALA A 338 -0.57 -10.84 -23.20
N ALA A 339 -0.50 -10.03 -22.13
CA ALA A 339 -1.67 -9.67 -21.34
C ALA A 339 -2.69 -8.82 -22.13
N GLU A 340 -2.21 -7.88 -22.96
CA GLU A 340 -3.07 -7.09 -23.87
C GLU A 340 -3.83 -7.97 -24.88
N LYS A 341 -3.15 -8.97 -25.47
CA LYS A 341 -3.80 -9.91 -26.41
C LYS A 341 -4.87 -10.77 -25.72
N ALA A 342 -4.68 -11.11 -24.46
CA ALA A 342 -5.63 -11.91 -23.69
C ALA A 342 -6.81 -11.10 -23.11
N THR A 343 -6.81 -9.77 -23.27
CA THR A 343 -7.86 -8.87 -22.75
C THR A 343 -8.74 -8.32 -23.91
N LYS A 344 -8.30 -8.48 -25.16
CA LYS A 344 -9.08 -8.24 -26.40
C LYS A 344 -9.92 -9.45 -26.77
#